data_b2c82f9422b7a9b5bb7eeb87b8427848
#
_entry.id   b2c82f9422b7a9b5bb7eeb87b8427848
#
_cell.length_a   1.000
_cell.length_b   1.000
_cell.length_c   1.000
_cell.angle_alpha   90.00
_cell.angle_beta   90.00
_cell.angle_gamma   90.00
#
_symmetry.space_group_name_H-M   'P 1'
#
loop_
_entity.id
_entity.type
_entity.pdbx_description
1 polymer ?
#
loop_
_entity_poly.entity_id
_entity_poly.type
_entity_poly.pdbx_seq_one_letter_code
_entity_poly.pdbx_strand_id
1 'polypeptide(L)'
;MQPMNTIKSTDVFDAWIAGLKDQVARAKILGRINRARLGNFGDTKYFDGIGEMRVDFGPGYRVYFVKEGNTVYVLLCGGDKSTQSKDIKNAKKILSALQAAEQQGRAG
;
A
#
# COMPACT_ATOMS: atom_id res chain seq x y z
N MET A 1 22.25 13.79 1.34
CA MET A 1 21.57 12.62 1.93
C MET A 1 20.07 12.75 1.69
N GLN A 2 19.46 11.77 1.02
CA GLN A 2 18.02 11.82 0.77
C GLN A 2 17.27 11.36 2.02
N PRO A 3 16.19 12.07 2.40
CA PRO A 3 15.36 11.61 3.51
C PRO A 3 14.67 10.29 3.14
N MET A 4 14.63 9.39 4.09
CA MET A 4 13.91 8.13 3.92
C MET A 4 12.43 8.32 4.24
N ASN A 5 11.56 7.66 3.48
CA ASN A 5 10.15 7.61 3.78
C ASN A 5 9.90 6.62 4.93
N THR A 6 8.89 6.90 5.74
CA THR A 6 8.38 5.96 6.72
C THR A 6 7.23 5.21 6.09
N ILE A 7 7.31 3.90 6.03
CA ILE A 7 6.27 3.05 5.46
C ILE A 7 5.59 2.30 6.59
N LYS A 8 4.31 2.62 6.81
CA LYS A 8 3.45 1.91 7.75
C LYS A 8 2.57 0.94 6.98
N SER A 9 1.97 -0.01 7.65
CA SER A 9 1.04 -0.95 7.02
C SER A 9 -0.13 -1.24 7.95
N THR A 10 -1.26 -1.57 7.35
CA THR A 10 -2.45 -2.01 8.08
C THR A 10 -2.38 -3.51 8.35
N ASP A 11 -3.18 -3.98 9.29
CA ASP A 11 -3.30 -5.42 9.55
C ASP A 11 -3.80 -6.16 8.31
N VAL A 12 -4.65 -5.51 7.50
CA VAL A 12 -5.16 -6.09 6.25
C VAL A 12 -4.01 -6.35 5.28
N PHE A 13 -3.13 -5.37 5.09
CA PHE A 13 -1.97 -5.53 4.22
C PHE A 13 -1.04 -6.63 4.77
N ASP A 14 -0.77 -6.59 6.07
CA ASP A 14 0.15 -7.55 6.70
C ASP A 14 -0.34 -8.98 6.55
N ALA A 15 -1.65 -9.20 6.72
CA ALA A 15 -2.24 -10.53 6.54
C ALA A 15 -2.15 -10.98 5.09
N TRP A 16 -2.36 -10.06 4.14
CA TRP A 16 -2.28 -10.39 2.73
C TRP A 16 -0.88 -10.81 2.32
N ILE A 17 0.13 -10.04 2.69
CA ILE A 17 1.52 -10.35 2.29
C ILE A 17 2.01 -11.63 2.97
N ALA A 18 1.62 -11.85 4.23
CA ALA A 18 1.98 -13.07 4.95
C ALA A 18 1.31 -14.31 4.36
N GLY A 19 0.12 -14.15 3.77
CA GLY A 19 -0.63 -15.25 3.18
C GLY A 19 -0.23 -15.61 1.75
N LEU A 20 0.66 -14.85 1.13
CA LEU A 20 1.13 -15.17 -0.22
C LEU A 20 1.98 -16.43 -0.20
N LYS A 21 1.54 -17.44 -0.96
CA LYS A 21 2.25 -18.72 -1.03
C LYS A 21 3.51 -18.65 -1.88
N ASP A 22 3.51 -17.81 -2.90
CA ASP A 22 4.66 -17.62 -3.78
C ASP A 22 5.70 -16.75 -3.09
N GLN A 23 6.76 -17.37 -2.60
CA GLN A 23 7.82 -16.68 -1.87
C GLN A 23 8.61 -15.72 -2.75
N VAL A 24 8.74 -16.02 -4.05
CA VAL A 24 9.43 -15.13 -5.00
C VAL A 24 8.60 -13.86 -5.19
N ALA A 25 7.29 -14.02 -5.33
CA ALA A 25 6.37 -12.87 -5.44
C ALA A 25 6.45 -11.99 -4.20
N ARG A 26 6.43 -12.60 -3.01
CA ARG A 26 6.55 -11.88 -1.75
C ARG A 26 7.84 -11.07 -1.70
N ALA A 27 8.96 -11.68 -2.08
CA ALA A 27 10.25 -11.01 -2.08
C ALA A 27 10.26 -9.82 -3.04
N LYS A 28 9.67 -9.98 -4.22
CA LYS A 28 9.58 -8.88 -5.20
C LYS A 28 8.74 -7.72 -4.70
N ILE A 29 7.61 -8.01 -4.04
CA ILE A 29 6.75 -6.99 -3.46
C ILE A 29 7.47 -6.24 -2.34
N LEU A 30 8.09 -6.98 -1.43
CA LEU A 30 8.85 -6.38 -0.32
C LEU A 30 10.02 -5.55 -0.84
N GLY A 31 10.67 -5.99 -1.92
CA GLY A 31 11.74 -5.23 -2.56
C GLY A 31 11.24 -3.90 -3.13
N ARG A 32 10.05 -3.89 -3.74
CA ARG A 32 9.44 -2.67 -4.25
C ARG A 32 9.10 -1.72 -3.11
N ILE A 33 8.58 -2.24 -2.00
CA ILE A 33 8.27 -1.45 -0.81
C ILE A 33 9.55 -0.84 -0.23
N ASN A 34 10.62 -1.62 -0.20
CA ASN A 34 11.90 -1.11 0.28
C ASN A 34 12.44 0.03 -0.60
N ARG A 35 12.29 -0.09 -1.92
CA ARG A 35 12.68 1.01 -2.84
C ARG A 35 11.81 2.24 -2.61
N ALA A 36 10.53 2.06 -2.33
CA ALA A 36 9.63 3.17 -2.02
C ALA A 36 10.09 3.90 -0.75
N ARG A 37 10.57 3.16 0.24
CA ARG A 37 11.15 3.75 1.45
C ARG A 37 12.30 4.67 1.10
N LEU A 38 13.08 4.31 0.08
CA LEU A 38 14.23 5.11 -0.38
C LEU A 38 13.84 6.21 -1.37
N GLY A 39 12.53 6.40 -1.61
CA GLY A 39 12.03 7.45 -2.48
C GLY A 39 11.68 7.01 -3.90
N ASN A 40 11.89 5.74 -4.25
CA ASN A 40 11.62 5.22 -5.58
C ASN A 40 10.40 4.29 -5.55
N PHE A 41 9.24 4.80 -5.96
CA PHE A 41 8.00 4.02 -5.97
C PHE A 41 7.86 3.14 -7.21
N GLY A 42 8.62 3.42 -8.27
CA GLY A 42 8.54 2.66 -9.51
C GLY A 42 7.19 2.83 -10.21
N ASP A 43 6.70 1.78 -10.86
CA ASP A 43 5.46 1.80 -11.63
C ASP A 43 4.26 1.97 -10.67
N THR A 44 3.76 3.20 -10.59
CA THR A 44 2.67 3.57 -9.68
C THR A 44 1.69 4.49 -10.38
N LYS A 45 0.40 4.25 -10.15
CA LYS A 45 -0.70 5.07 -10.64
C LYS A 45 -1.40 5.69 -9.44
N TYR A 46 -1.85 6.94 -9.58
CA TYR A 46 -2.56 7.64 -8.50
C TYR A 46 -3.98 7.97 -8.93
N PHE A 47 -4.93 7.75 -8.03
CA PHE A 47 -6.34 8.07 -8.26
C PHE A 47 -7.05 8.19 -6.91
N ASP A 48 -7.96 9.15 -6.80
CA ASP A 48 -8.82 9.32 -5.61
C ASP A 48 -8.04 9.35 -4.29
N GLY A 49 -6.83 9.93 -4.30
CA GLY A 49 -5.97 10.01 -3.12
C GLY A 49 -5.23 8.73 -2.78
N ILE A 50 -5.32 7.71 -3.63
CA ILE A 50 -4.69 6.41 -3.42
C ILE A 50 -3.61 6.18 -4.47
N GLY A 51 -2.48 5.62 -4.04
CA GLY A 51 -1.45 5.13 -4.96
C GLY A 51 -1.63 3.64 -5.18
N GLU A 52 -1.50 3.21 -6.43
CA GLU A 52 -1.51 1.80 -6.81
C GLU A 52 -0.13 1.45 -7.34
N MET A 53 0.67 0.79 -6.53
CA MET A 53 2.00 0.32 -6.92
C MET A 53 1.85 -1.02 -7.62
N ARG A 54 2.30 -1.10 -8.87
CA ARG A 54 2.16 -2.31 -9.69
C ARG A 54 3.46 -3.09 -9.73
N VAL A 55 3.36 -4.39 -9.49
CA VAL A 55 4.49 -5.31 -9.51
C VAL A 55 4.24 -6.30 -10.66
N ASP A 56 4.99 -6.13 -11.74
CA ASP A 56 4.83 -6.93 -12.97
C ASP A 56 5.51 -8.29 -12.80
N PHE A 57 4.82 -9.17 -12.09
CA PHE A 57 5.28 -10.54 -11.84
C PHE A 57 4.07 -11.43 -11.59
N GLY A 58 4.09 -12.65 -12.12
CA GLY A 58 2.99 -13.59 -11.96
C GLY A 58 1.65 -13.02 -12.41
N PRO A 59 0.63 -13.05 -11.57
CA PRO A 59 -0.71 -12.55 -11.94
C PRO A 59 -0.80 -11.03 -11.99
N GLY A 60 0.29 -10.31 -11.74
CA GLY A 60 0.29 -8.85 -11.68
C GLY A 60 -0.16 -8.33 -10.33
N TYR A 61 0.74 -8.28 -9.36
CA TYR A 61 0.42 -7.85 -8.00
C TYR A 61 0.30 -6.33 -7.90
N ARG A 62 -0.52 -5.88 -6.95
CA ARG A 62 -0.76 -4.47 -6.69
C ARG A 62 -0.74 -4.21 -5.20
N VAL A 63 -0.14 -3.09 -4.80
CA VAL A 63 -0.13 -2.61 -3.42
C VAL A 63 -0.77 -1.23 -3.41
N TYR A 64 -1.82 -1.07 -2.62
CA TYR A 64 -2.54 0.20 -2.51
C TYR A 64 -2.08 0.93 -1.27
N PHE A 65 -1.76 2.21 -1.42
CA PHE A 65 -1.21 3.01 -0.33
C PHE A 65 -1.71 4.44 -0.38
N VAL A 66 -1.53 5.16 0.73
CA VAL A 66 -1.81 6.60 0.79
C VAL A 66 -0.61 7.31 1.39
N LYS A 67 -0.46 8.57 1.03
CA LYS A 67 0.50 9.45 1.65
C LYS A 67 -0.18 10.13 2.84
N GLU A 68 0.35 9.91 4.04
CA GLU A 68 -0.20 10.46 5.28
C GLU A 68 0.45 11.78 5.67
N GLY A 69 1.72 11.95 5.37
CA GLY A 69 2.49 13.17 5.65
C GLY A 69 3.55 13.34 4.59
N ASN A 70 4.48 14.28 4.77
CA ASN A 70 5.49 14.56 3.75
C ASN A 70 6.32 13.34 3.38
N THR A 71 6.65 12.51 4.37
CA THR A 71 7.48 11.32 4.17
C THR A 71 6.87 10.08 4.80
N VAL A 72 5.56 10.10 5.10
CA VAL A 72 4.86 8.99 5.75
C VAL A 72 3.81 8.43 4.81
N TYR A 73 3.88 7.12 4.58
CA TYR A 73 2.96 6.40 3.71
C TYR A 73 2.37 5.21 4.47
N VAL A 74 1.13 4.86 4.15
CA VAL A 74 0.44 3.73 4.76
C VAL A 74 0.02 2.76 3.66
N LEU A 75 0.49 1.51 3.75
CA LEU A 75 0.06 0.44 2.86
C LEU A 75 -1.30 -0.05 3.34
N LEU A 76 -2.32 0.11 2.51
CA LEU A 76 -3.71 -0.16 2.87
C LEU A 76 -4.09 -1.63 2.71
N CYS A 77 -3.85 -2.16 1.52
CA CYS A 77 -4.14 -3.55 1.19
C CYS A 77 -3.39 -3.92 -0.09
N GLY A 78 -3.43 -5.19 -0.45
CA GLY A 78 -2.83 -5.67 -1.66
C GLY A 78 -3.72 -6.69 -2.35
N GLY A 79 -3.37 -7.03 -3.58
CA GLY A 79 -4.08 -8.00 -4.38
C GLY A 79 -3.39 -8.20 -5.69
N ASP A 80 -4.11 -8.74 -6.68
CA ASP A 80 -3.58 -8.92 -8.00
C ASP A 80 -4.54 -8.33 -9.05
N LYS A 81 -4.17 -8.45 -10.31
CA LYS A 81 -4.96 -7.89 -11.41
C LYS A 81 -6.40 -8.44 -11.43
N SER A 82 -6.60 -9.69 -11.06
CA SER A 82 -7.93 -10.33 -11.10
C SER A 82 -8.88 -9.81 -10.03
N THR A 83 -8.37 -9.25 -8.94
CA THR A 83 -9.17 -8.74 -7.82
C THR A 83 -9.14 -7.23 -7.71
N GLN A 84 -8.64 -6.54 -8.73
CA GLN A 84 -8.36 -5.10 -8.68
C GLN A 84 -9.57 -4.25 -8.26
N SER A 85 -10.74 -4.46 -8.87
CA SER A 85 -11.91 -3.65 -8.55
C SER A 85 -12.34 -3.79 -7.09
N LYS A 86 -12.34 -5.01 -6.58
CA LYS A 86 -12.66 -5.31 -5.19
C LYS A 86 -11.64 -4.69 -4.25
N ASP A 87 -10.37 -4.81 -4.59
CA ASP A 87 -9.28 -4.32 -3.75
C ASP A 87 -9.27 -2.80 -3.68
N ILE A 88 -9.59 -2.12 -4.78
CA ILE A 88 -9.72 -0.66 -4.79
C ILE A 88 -10.87 -0.22 -3.87
N LYS A 89 -12.00 -0.90 -3.90
CA LYS A 89 -13.11 -0.61 -2.98
C LYS A 89 -12.70 -0.79 -1.53
N ASN A 90 -11.98 -1.87 -1.24
CA ASN A 90 -11.47 -2.12 0.10
C ASN A 90 -10.47 -1.06 0.53
N ALA A 91 -9.57 -0.65 -0.36
CA ALA A 91 -8.61 0.40 -0.07
C ALA A 91 -9.32 1.71 0.31
N LYS A 92 -10.38 2.07 -0.42
CA LYS A 92 -11.17 3.26 -0.12
C LYS A 92 -11.86 3.18 1.23
N LYS A 93 -12.39 2.01 1.59
CA LYS A 93 -13.01 1.78 2.90
C LYS A 93 -12.00 1.92 4.03
N ILE A 94 -10.83 1.32 3.86
CA ILE A 94 -9.76 1.40 4.85
C ILE A 94 -9.31 2.86 5.02
N LEU A 95 -9.14 3.58 3.92
CA LEU A 95 -8.76 4.98 3.96
C LEU A 95 -9.79 5.81 4.72
N SER A 96 -11.09 5.61 4.44
CA SER A 96 -12.16 6.30 5.14
C SER A 96 -12.14 6.02 6.64
N ALA A 97 -11.90 4.77 7.03
CA ALA A 97 -11.81 4.39 8.44
C ALA A 97 -10.62 5.04 9.12
N LEU A 98 -9.47 5.11 8.46
CA LEU A 98 -8.29 5.77 8.99
C LEU A 98 -8.52 7.26 9.18
N GLN A 99 -9.16 7.92 8.23
CA GLN A 99 -9.48 9.34 8.31
C GLN A 99 -10.47 9.63 9.43
N ALA A 100 -11.48 8.78 9.61
CA ALA A 100 -12.44 8.91 10.68
C ALA A 100 -11.78 8.75 12.06
N ALA A 101 -10.90 7.76 12.20
CA ALA A 101 -10.17 7.54 13.45
C ALA A 101 -9.25 8.71 13.78
N GLU A 102 -8.60 9.29 12.78
CA GLU A 102 -7.74 10.46 12.95
C GLU A 102 -8.54 11.67 13.41
N GLN A 103 -9.72 11.90 12.82
CA GLN A 103 -10.59 13.00 13.22
C GLN A 103 -11.10 12.83 14.65
N GLN A 104 -11.47 11.62 15.05
CA GLN A 104 -11.90 11.33 16.40
C GLN A 104 -10.77 11.57 17.41
N GLY A 105 -9.55 11.22 17.05
CA GLY A 105 -8.39 11.47 17.90
C GLY A 105 -8.13 12.95 18.13
N ARG A 106 -8.50 13.81 17.18
CA ARG A 106 -8.34 15.26 17.31
C ARG A 106 -9.47 15.94 18.07
N ALA A 107 -10.63 15.31 18.14
CA ALA A 107 -11.81 15.89 18.77
C ALA A 107 -11.80 15.79 20.29
N GLY A 108 -10.85 15.08 20.84
CA GLY A 108 -10.73 14.88 22.28
C GLY A 108 -10.06 16.01 23.05
#